data_99e5d98507f37d83b67a8a28a4ccb23b
#
_entry.id   99e5d98507f37d83b67a8a28a4ccb23b
#
_cell.length_a   1.000
_cell.length_b   1.000
_cell.length_c   1.000
_cell.angle_alpha   90.00
_cell.angle_beta   90.00
_cell.angle_gamma   90.00
#
_symmetry.space_group_name_H-M   'P 1'
#
loop_
_entity.id
_entity.type
_entity.pdbx_description
1 polymer ?
#
loop_
_entity_poly.entity_id
_entity_poly.type
_entity_poly.pdbx_seq_one_letter_code
_entity_poly.pdbx_strand_id
1 'polypeptide(L)'
;MDEKLSIITGFLGKSYKSNNEHLFQCPFCKHHKRKFSVNIQRGVYKCWICDQKGRNLYRLVRKFGSQKDRDAWKAFSGDKADLNDFENLFEEEEEDNFEQIVEMPPNFHTLTGNCKFKAPLRYLEGRNIGRGDILKWKIGFCSDGPFRGRIIIPSFNENGDLNYFIARTFTDDYRRYKNPPVSRDIVFNELYIDFDKEVTIVEGAFDAVKADNAVPILGSTIRETSRLFKKIVQNNTPVLLALDPDAKYKANNIKRLFFKYGIEVRELQYDDERDVGDMSKEEVEKLSQEAPAISEEDALISAIFDL
;
A
#
# COMPACT_ATOMS: atom_id res chain seq x y z
N MET A 1 32.32 -1.16 -13.10
CA MET A 1 31.88 -2.25 -12.18
C MET A 1 30.72 -1.63 -11.41
N ASP A 2 29.62 -2.30 -11.28
CA ASP A 2 28.47 -1.75 -10.56
C ASP A 2 28.91 -1.49 -9.10
N GLU A 3 28.81 -0.24 -8.66
CA GLU A 3 29.30 0.19 -7.34
C GLU A 3 28.57 -0.56 -6.22
N LYS A 4 27.26 -0.83 -6.39
CA LYS A 4 26.47 -1.66 -5.47
C LYS A 4 27.04 -3.07 -5.36
N LEU A 5 27.46 -3.66 -6.47
CA LEU A 5 28.11 -4.97 -6.46
C LEU A 5 29.45 -4.94 -5.73
N SER A 6 30.22 -3.85 -5.89
CA SER A 6 31.50 -3.69 -5.20
C SER A 6 31.33 -3.67 -3.68
N ILE A 7 30.33 -2.95 -3.18
CA ILE A 7 30.00 -2.91 -1.75
C ILE A 7 29.60 -4.30 -1.25
N ILE A 8 28.68 -4.97 -1.96
CA ILE A 8 28.19 -6.31 -1.55
C ILE A 8 29.31 -7.34 -1.57
N THR A 9 30.18 -7.30 -2.58
CA THR A 9 31.37 -8.19 -2.62
C THR A 9 32.35 -7.90 -1.50
N GLY A 10 32.42 -6.68 -0.99
CA GLY A 10 33.27 -6.29 0.12
C GLY A 10 33.00 -7.10 1.38
N PHE A 11 31.74 -7.35 1.73
CA PHE A 11 31.38 -8.09 2.95
C PHE A 11 30.88 -9.53 2.70
N LEU A 12 30.37 -9.88 1.52
CA LEU A 12 29.99 -11.26 1.17
C LEU A 12 31.12 -12.07 0.53
N GLY A 13 32.21 -11.42 0.12
CA GLY A 13 33.33 -12.05 -0.56
C GLY A 13 33.11 -12.23 -2.06
N LYS A 14 33.95 -13.02 -2.72
CA LYS A 14 33.92 -13.24 -4.16
C LYS A 14 32.59 -13.85 -4.63
N SER A 15 31.96 -13.24 -5.63
CA SER A 15 30.79 -13.78 -6.31
C SER A 15 31.17 -14.56 -7.57
N TYR A 16 30.25 -15.46 -7.98
CA TYR A 16 30.25 -16.05 -9.32
C TYR A 16 29.04 -15.50 -10.07
N LYS A 17 29.27 -14.97 -11.26
CA LYS A 17 28.20 -14.49 -12.13
C LYS A 17 27.52 -15.67 -12.82
N SER A 18 26.21 -15.72 -12.73
CA SER A 18 25.35 -16.68 -13.46
C SER A 18 24.16 -15.90 -14.02
N ASN A 19 24.20 -15.66 -15.34
CA ASN A 19 23.26 -14.74 -16.01
C ASN A 19 23.25 -13.35 -15.37
N ASN A 20 22.08 -12.88 -14.89
CA ASN A 20 21.93 -11.60 -14.19
C ASN A 20 22.08 -11.72 -12.67
N GLU A 21 22.47 -12.89 -12.16
CA GLU A 21 22.61 -13.18 -10.74
C GLU A 21 24.09 -13.26 -10.33
N HIS A 22 24.37 -12.82 -9.12
CA HIS A 22 25.67 -13.00 -8.47
C HIS A 22 25.53 -14.00 -7.32
N LEU A 23 26.22 -15.12 -7.39
CA LEU A 23 26.13 -16.20 -6.42
C LEU A 23 27.21 -16.05 -5.37
N PHE A 24 26.80 -16.02 -4.11
CA PHE A 24 27.65 -15.91 -2.91
C PHE A 24 27.48 -17.10 -1.99
N GLN A 25 28.35 -17.21 -1.00
CA GLN A 25 28.10 -18.02 0.18
C GLN A 25 27.04 -17.29 1.04
N CYS A 26 26.07 -18.04 1.55
CA CYS A 26 24.98 -17.42 2.31
C CYS A 26 25.48 -16.91 3.66
N PRO A 27 25.30 -15.61 3.98
CA PRO A 27 25.73 -15.06 5.26
C PRO A 27 24.81 -15.47 6.42
N PHE A 28 23.60 -15.95 6.14
CA PHE A 28 22.62 -16.37 7.16
C PHE A 28 22.89 -17.81 7.63
N CYS A 29 22.90 -18.79 6.71
CA CYS A 29 23.09 -20.19 7.07
C CYS A 29 24.54 -20.70 6.92
N LYS A 30 25.45 -19.89 6.38
CA LYS A 30 26.88 -20.17 6.20
C LYS A 30 27.18 -21.51 5.48
N HIS A 31 26.22 -21.98 4.65
CA HIS A 31 26.38 -23.21 3.90
C HIS A 31 27.57 -23.13 2.96
N HIS A 32 28.34 -24.21 2.85
CA HIS A 32 29.62 -24.25 2.10
C HIS A 32 29.44 -24.01 0.59
N LYS A 33 28.29 -24.34 0.00
CA LYS A 33 28.00 -24.07 -1.42
C LYS A 33 27.46 -22.65 -1.63
N ARG A 34 27.85 -22.04 -2.74
CA ARG A 34 27.39 -20.70 -3.13
C ARG A 34 25.98 -20.76 -3.71
N LYS A 35 24.99 -20.79 -2.84
CA LYS A 35 23.55 -20.87 -3.17
C LYS A 35 22.78 -19.63 -2.73
N PHE A 36 23.49 -18.54 -2.42
CA PHE A 36 22.90 -17.25 -2.14
C PHE A 36 23.01 -16.37 -3.37
N SER A 37 21.89 -16.18 -4.05
CA SER A 37 21.74 -15.41 -5.28
C SER A 37 21.41 -13.96 -4.94
N VAL A 38 22.09 -13.02 -5.60
CA VAL A 38 21.85 -11.59 -5.51
C VAL A 38 21.71 -11.02 -6.91
N ASN A 39 20.59 -10.37 -7.19
CA ASN A 39 20.33 -9.64 -8.42
C ASN A 39 20.44 -8.14 -8.15
N ILE A 40 21.50 -7.52 -8.64
CA ILE A 40 21.79 -6.10 -8.39
C ILE A 40 20.78 -5.19 -9.06
N GLN A 41 20.37 -5.51 -10.30
CA GLN A 41 19.44 -4.71 -11.10
C GLN A 41 18.04 -4.71 -10.50
N ARG A 42 17.58 -5.89 -10.04
CA ARG A 42 16.25 -6.07 -9.44
C ARG A 42 16.23 -5.75 -7.94
N GLY A 43 17.39 -5.54 -7.32
CA GLY A 43 17.49 -5.24 -5.89
C GLY A 43 17.12 -6.41 -4.97
N VAL A 44 17.12 -7.67 -5.47
CA VAL A 44 16.62 -8.83 -4.73
C VAL A 44 17.71 -9.83 -4.39
N TYR A 45 17.49 -10.64 -3.34
CA TYR A 45 18.34 -11.76 -2.99
C TYR A 45 17.51 -12.97 -2.52
N LYS A 46 18.10 -14.18 -2.71
CA LYS A 46 17.51 -15.43 -2.21
C LYS A 46 18.58 -16.46 -1.91
N CYS A 47 18.47 -17.15 -0.78
CA CYS A 47 19.22 -18.36 -0.49
C CYS A 47 18.40 -19.59 -0.87
N TRP A 48 18.94 -20.45 -1.72
CA TRP A 48 18.29 -21.69 -2.18
C TRP A 48 18.43 -22.85 -1.18
N ILE A 49 19.06 -22.62 -0.01
CA ILE A 49 19.22 -23.63 1.05
C ILE A 49 18.33 -23.32 2.26
N CYS A 50 18.41 -22.10 2.80
CA CYS A 50 17.64 -21.70 3.99
C CYS A 50 16.42 -20.85 3.67
N ASP A 51 16.12 -20.65 2.40
CA ASP A 51 15.01 -19.85 1.84
C ASP A 51 14.97 -18.37 2.29
N GLN A 52 16.04 -17.91 2.94
CA GLN A 52 16.14 -16.49 3.31
C GLN A 52 16.16 -15.63 2.05
N LYS A 53 15.21 -14.75 1.91
CA LYS A 53 14.99 -13.89 0.73
C LYS A 53 14.68 -12.47 1.14
N GLY A 54 14.85 -11.52 0.20
CA GLY A 54 14.47 -10.13 0.38
C GLY A 54 14.56 -9.35 -0.92
N ARG A 55 13.79 -8.27 -0.97
CA ARG A 55 13.68 -7.37 -2.13
C ARG A 55 14.39 -6.03 -1.91
N ASN A 56 15.26 -5.92 -0.90
CA ASN A 56 16.07 -4.73 -0.64
C ASN A 56 17.49 -5.16 -0.26
N LEU A 57 18.46 -4.82 -1.12
CA LEU A 57 19.87 -5.16 -0.92
C LEU A 57 20.52 -4.39 0.24
N TYR A 58 19.99 -3.23 0.58
CA TYR A 58 20.48 -2.46 1.71
C TYR A 58 20.32 -3.22 3.04
N ARG A 59 19.33 -4.10 3.17
CA ARG A 59 19.21 -5.01 4.31
C ARG A 59 20.45 -5.91 4.50
N LEU A 60 21.09 -6.30 3.39
CA LEU A 60 22.35 -7.07 3.47
C LEU A 60 23.50 -6.19 3.94
N VAL A 61 23.62 -4.99 3.35
CA VAL A 61 24.65 -4.00 3.74
C VAL A 61 24.51 -3.66 5.21
N ARG A 62 23.30 -3.46 5.66
CA ARG A 62 22.95 -3.19 7.04
C ARG A 62 23.42 -4.30 7.98
N LYS A 63 23.02 -5.53 7.68
CA LYS A 63 23.20 -6.66 8.59
C LYS A 63 24.65 -7.19 8.60
N PHE A 64 25.35 -7.09 7.46
CA PHE A 64 26.64 -7.74 7.27
C PHE A 64 27.75 -6.78 6.83
N GLY A 65 27.43 -5.60 6.36
CA GLY A 65 28.38 -4.56 5.95
C GLY A 65 28.95 -3.76 7.13
N SER A 66 30.12 -3.17 6.92
CA SER A 66 30.75 -2.23 7.83
C SER A 66 30.08 -0.85 7.78
N GLN A 67 30.41 0.05 8.73
CA GLN A 67 29.97 1.44 8.67
C GLN A 67 30.37 2.12 7.35
N LYS A 68 31.59 1.84 6.86
CA LYS A 68 32.07 2.35 5.57
C LYS A 68 31.21 1.87 4.39
N ASP A 69 30.76 0.61 4.40
CA ASP A 69 29.86 0.08 3.36
C ASP A 69 28.50 0.76 3.39
N ARG A 70 27.98 1.04 4.58
CA ARG A 70 26.72 1.78 4.76
C ARG A 70 26.81 3.21 4.24
N ASP A 71 27.89 3.91 4.60
CA ASP A 71 28.11 5.29 4.15
C ASP A 71 28.33 5.36 2.64
N ALA A 72 29.06 4.41 2.06
CA ALA A 72 29.22 4.28 0.62
C ALA A 72 27.87 4.02 -0.07
N TRP A 73 27.01 3.14 0.49
CA TRP A 73 25.68 2.88 -0.06
C TRP A 73 24.78 4.12 0.00
N LYS A 74 24.84 4.88 1.10
CA LYS A 74 24.11 6.16 1.23
C LYS A 74 24.52 7.17 0.17
N ALA A 75 25.81 7.26 -0.14
CA ALA A 75 26.31 8.18 -1.17
C ALA A 75 25.72 7.94 -2.56
N PHE A 76 25.32 6.69 -2.88
CA PHE A 76 24.60 6.37 -4.12
C PHE A 76 23.11 6.62 -4.05
N SER A 77 22.56 6.56 -2.83
CA SER A 77 21.12 6.52 -2.63
C SER A 77 20.50 7.92 -2.56
N GLY A 78 21.30 8.98 -2.50
CA GLY A 78 20.80 10.35 -2.27
C GLY A 78 20.05 10.44 -0.93
N ASP A 79 18.89 11.09 -0.93
CA ASP A 79 18.00 11.26 0.23
C ASP A 79 17.19 9.99 0.60
N LYS A 80 17.68 8.79 0.25
CA LYS A 80 16.98 7.56 0.62
C LYS A 80 17.14 7.25 2.10
N ALA A 81 16.09 6.63 2.65
CA ALA A 81 16.03 6.24 4.04
C ALA A 81 17.27 5.46 4.47
N ASP A 82 17.87 5.87 5.57
CA ASP A 82 18.99 5.17 6.18
C ASP A 82 18.50 4.06 7.13
N LEU A 83 19.44 3.47 7.85
CA LEU A 83 19.18 2.44 8.82
C LEU A 83 18.28 2.88 9.96
N ASN A 84 18.63 4.04 10.52
CA ASN A 84 17.90 4.56 11.65
C ASN A 84 16.48 4.89 11.24
N ASP A 85 16.27 5.37 9.99
CA ASP A 85 14.93 5.57 9.47
C ASP A 85 14.12 4.27 9.43
N PHE A 86 14.75 3.16 8.97
CA PHE A 86 14.07 1.85 8.95
C PHE A 86 13.90 1.26 10.35
N GLU A 87 14.86 1.44 11.25
CA GLU A 87 14.75 0.99 12.65
C GLU A 87 13.65 1.77 13.35
N ASN A 88 13.68 3.09 13.28
CA ASN A 88 12.70 3.97 13.89
C ASN A 88 11.26 3.71 13.40
N LEU A 89 11.09 3.24 12.15
CA LEU A 89 9.76 2.85 11.66
C LEU A 89 9.13 1.71 12.46
N PHE A 90 9.95 0.84 13.04
CA PHE A 90 9.50 -0.41 13.67
C PHE A 90 9.75 -0.47 15.17
N GLU A 91 10.56 0.44 15.75
CA GLU A 91 10.82 0.49 17.19
C GLU A 91 9.60 0.94 18.02
N GLU A 92 8.68 1.70 17.42
CA GLU A 92 7.46 2.18 18.09
C GLU A 92 6.33 1.13 18.19
N GLU A 93 6.53 -0.09 17.64
CA GLU A 93 5.46 -1.09 17.60
C GLU A 93 5.18 -1.78 18.94
N GLU A 94 6.03 -1.62 19.95
CA GLU A 94 5.81 -2.30 21.25
C GLU A 94 4.80 -1.60 22.17
N GLU A 95 4.48 -0.32 21.98
CA GLU A 95 3.62 0.42 22.91
C GLU A 95 2.15 0.59 22.49
N ASP A 96 1.78 0.40 21.19
CA ASP A 96 0.43 0.74 20.72
C ASP A 96 -0.31 -0.39 19.94
N ASN A 97 0.04 -1.64 20.18
CA ASN A 97 -0.65 -2.79 19.57
C ASN A 97 -2.01 -3.11 20.20
N PHE A 98 -2.75 -2.11 20.65
CA PHE A 98 -4.18 -2.31 20.90
C PHE A 98 -4.90 -2.37 19.58
N GLU A 99 -5.15 -3.60 19.10
CA GLU A 99 -6.06 -3.82 17.98
C GLU A 99 -7.41 -3.19 18.31
N GLN A 100 -7.72 -2.12 17.61
CA GLN A 100 -8.96 -1.41 17.75
C GLN A 100 -10.11 -2.29 17.27
N ILE A 101 -10.93 -2.77 18.19
CA ILE A 101 -12.15 -3.50 17.87
C ILE A 101 -13.31 -2.51 17.90
N VAL A 102 -14.07 -2.50 16.81
CA VAL A 102 -15.24 -1.65 16.63
C VAL A 102 -16.48 -2.55 16.52
N GLU A 103 -17.58 -2.14 17.14
CA GLU A 103 -18.84 -2.83 16.95
C GLU A 103 -19.56 -2.33 15.70
N MET A 104 -20.25 -3.26 15.01
CA MET A 104 -21.11 -2.90 13.89
C MET A 104 -22.21 -1.95 14.39
N PRO A 105 -22.53 -0.89 13.62
CA PRO A 105 -23.60 0.03 14.02
C PRO A 105 -24.89 -0.71 14.35
N PRO A 106 -25.62 -0.30 15.40
CA PRO A 106 -26.94 -0.85 15.68
C PRO A 106 -27.89 -0.62 14.49
N ASN A 107 -28.79 -1.55 14.24
CA ASN A 107 -29.69 -1.56 13.10
C ASN A 107 -28.99 -1.57 11.73
N PHE A 108 -27.81 -2.18 11.67
CA PHE A 108 -27.15 -2.50 10.42
C PHE A 108 -27.89 -3.65 9.70
N HIS A 109 -28.15 -3.45 8.42
CA HIS A 109 -28.75 -4.45 7.54
C HIS A 109 -27.83 -4.73 6.37
N THR A 110 -27.57 -5.99 6.12
CA THR A 110 -26.87 -6.42 4.90
C THR A 110 -27.79 -6.20 3.68
N LEU A 111 -27.20 -5.85 2.56
CA LEU A 111 -27.91 -5.67 1.28
C LEU A 111 -27.89 -6.95 0.43
N THR A 112 -27.96 -8.11 1.09
CA THR A 112 -27.93 -9.42 0.46
C THR A 112 -29.33 -9.98 0.22
N GLY A 113 -29.50 -10.82 -0.79
CA GLY A 113 -30.76 -11.53 -1.09
C GLY A 113 -31.89 -10.60 -1.59
N ASN A 114 -33.12 -10.93 -1.23
CA ASN A 114 -34.34 -10.15 -1.58
C ASN A 114 -34.51 -8.94 -0.65
N CYS A 115 -33.54 -8.04 -0.67
CA CYS A 115 -33.57 -6.84 0.16
C CYS A 115 -34.79 -5.97 -0.18
N LYS A 116 -35.67 -5.74 0.82
CA LYS A 116 -36.85 -4.88 0.68
C LYS A 116 -36.52 -3.39 0.53
N PHE A 117 -35.29 -3.02 0.85
CA PHE A 117 -34.84 -1.63 0.86
C PHE A 117 -34.24 -1.24 -0.49
N LYS A 118 -35.05 -0.61 -1.36
CA LYS A 118 -34.61 -0.24 -2.72
C LYS A 118 -33.74 1.00 -2.79
N ALA A 119 -33.89 1.95 -1.86
CA ALA A 119 -33.14 3.21 -1.91
C ALA A 119 -31.63 3.06 -1.77
N PRO A 120 -31.09 2.33 -0.77
CA PRO A 120 -29.65 2.10 -0.67
C PRO A 120 -29.09 1.31 -1.87
N LEU A 121 -29.85 0.36 -2.44
CA LEU A 121 -29.43 -0.38 -3.64
C LEU A 121 -29.32 0.55 -4.85
N ARG A 122 -30.33 1.39 -5.11
CA ARG A 122 -30.26 2.37 -6.22
C ARG A 122 -29.09 3.33 -6.08
N TYR A 123 -28.78 3.74 -4.85
CA TYR A 123 -27.63 4.61 -4.58
C TYR A 123 -26.33 3.93 -4.97
N LEU A 124 -26.16 2.65 -4.62
CA LEU A 124 -24.96 1.86 -4.97
C LEU A 124 -24.90 1.57 -6.48
N GLU A 125 -26.03 1.21 -7.09
CA GLU A 125 -26.13 1.01 -8.55
C GLU A 125 -25.76 2.30 -9.32
N GLY A 126 -26.23 3.47 -8.86
CA GLY A 126 -25.86 4.77 -9.43
C GLY A 126 -24.38 5.12 -9.26
N ARG A 127 -23.63 4.34 -8.47
CA ARG A 127 -22.16 4.42 -8.31
C ARG A 127 -21.44 3.24 -8.94
N ASN A 128 -22.08 2.50 -9.82
CA ASN A 128 -21.53 1.30 -10.45
C ASN A 128 -21.04 0.24 -9.46
N ILE A 129 -21.66 0.14 -8.27
CA ILE A 129 -21.39 -0.90 -7.26
C ILE A 129 -22.48 -1.96 -7.36
N GLY A 130 -22.08 -3.13 -7.86
CA GLY A 130 -22.98 -4.24 -8.12
C GLY A 130 -23.14 -5.20 -6.93
N ARG A 131 -23.99 -6.23 -7.13
CA ARG A 131 -24.26 -7.23 -6.09
C ARG A 131 -23.00 -8.01 -5.65
N GLY A 132 -22.09 -8.30 -6.59
CA GLY A 132 -20.82 -8.97 -6.28
C GLY A 132 -19.97 -8.15 -5.29
N ASP A 133 -19.93 -6.84 -5.48
CA ASP A 133 -19.20 -5.93 -4.61
C ASP A 133 -19.82 -5.83 -3.23
N ILE A 134 -21.14 -5.71 -3.19
CA ILE A 134 -21.89 -5.68 -1.94
C ILE A 134 -21.59 -6.91 -1.10
N LEU A 135 -21.52 -8.09 -1.72
CA LEU A 135 -21.20 -9.32 -1.05
C LEU A 135 -19.73 -9.39 -0.62
N LYS A 136 -18.81 -9.11 -1.54
CA LYS A 136 -17.34 -9.12 -1.29
C LYS A 136 -16.99 -8.19 -0.13
N TRP A 137 -17.50 -6.94 -0.17
CA TRP A 137 -17.20 -5.90 0.81
C TRP A 137 -18.14 -5.91 2.02
N LYS A 138 -19.10 -6.83 2.09
CA LYS A 138 -20.13 -6.91 3.15
C LYS A 138 -20.85 -5.58 3.35
N ILE A 139 -21.10 -4.85 2.25
CA ILE A 139 -21.75 -3.53 2.27
C ILE A 139 -23.19 -3.69 2.76
N GLY A 140 -23.58 -2.77 3.65
CA GLY A 140 -24.93 -2.68 4.17
C GLY A 140 -25.37 -1.24 4.39
N PHE A 141 -26.42 -1.07 5.17
CA PHE A 141 -26.93 0.26 5.54
C PHE A 141 -27.55 0.21 6.93
N CYS A 142 -27.73 1.38 7.54
CA CYS A 142 -28.48 1.50 8.78
C CYS A 142 -29.87 2.12 8.52
N SER A 143 -30.91 1.42 9.01
CA SER A 143 -32.31 1.85 8.86
C SER A 143 -32.72 2.85 9.93
N ASP A 144 -32.02 2.87 11.07
CA ASP A 144 -32.33 3.71 12.22
C ASP A 144 -31.07 4.02 13.06
N GLY A 145 -31.23 4.79 14.13
CA GLY A 145 -30.17 5.15 15.07
C GLY A 145 -29.18 6.19 14.54
N PRO A 146 -27.98 6.28 15.16
CA PRO A 146 -27.00 7.33 14.86
C PRO A 146 -26.50 7.35 13.42
N PHE A 147 -26.59 6.20 12.72
CA PHE A 147 -26.13 6.02 11.35
C PHE A 147 -27.29 5.85 10.35
N ARG A 148 -28.50 6.19 10.74
CA ARG A 148 -29.68 6.11 9.88
C ARG A 148 -29.44 6.78 8.53
N GLY A 149 -29.90 6.14 7.44
CA GLY A 149 -29.80 6.65 6.08
C GLY A 149 -28.37 6.65 5.53
N ARG A 150 -27.50 5.77 6.04
CA ARG A 150 -26.09 5.65 5.59
C ARG A 150 -25.77 4.27 5.07
N ILE A 151 -25.06 4.25 3.96
CA ILE A 151 -24.35 3.06 3.50
C ILE A 151 -23.17 2.82 4.44
N ILE A 152 -22.98 1.59 4.85
CA ILE A 152 -21.89 1.16 5.70
C ILE A 152 -20.98 0.25 4.89
N ILE A 153 -19.70 0.61 4.78
CA ILE A 153 -18.65 -0.25 4.23
C ILE A 153 -17.74 -0.64 5.40
N PRO A 154 -17.82 -1.87 5.91
CA PRO A 154 -16.99 -2.33 7.02
C PRO A 154 -15.55 -2.56 6.58
N SER A 155 -14.63 -2.46 7.53
CA SER A 155 -13.22 -2.78 7.40
C SER A 155 -12.83 -3.83 8.43
N PHE A 156 -12.08 -4.82 8.00
CA PHE A 156 -11.60 -5.92 8.85
C PHE A 156 -10.08 -5.92 8.87
N ASN A 157 -9.50 -6.17 10.06
CA ASN A 157 -8.07 -6.37 10.23
C ASN A 157 -7.64 -7.74 9.65
N GLU A 158 -6.35 -8.07 9.72
CA GLU A 158 -5.80 -9.35 9.24
C GLU A 158 -6.38 -10.59 9.95
N ASN A 159 -6.90 -10.43 11.18
CA ASN A 159 -7.54 -11.50 11.95
C ASN A 159 -9.03 -11.68 11.62
N GLY A 160 -9.62 -10.75 10.86
CA GLY A 160 -11.03 -10.74 10.50
C GLY A 160 -11.92 -9.98 11.49
N ASP A 161 -11.35 -9.26 12.46
CA ASP A 161 -12.10 -8.42 13.38
C ASP A 161 -12.45 -7.08 12.75
N LEU A 162 -13.65 -6.57 13.06
CA LEU A 162 -14.08 -5.26 12.60
C LEU A 162 -13.24 -4.17 13.28
N ASN A 163 -12.40 -3.48 12.52
CA ASN A 163 -11.54 -2.41 13.03
C ASN A 163 -12.00 -1.00 12.66
N TYR A 164 -12.84 -0.86 11.64
CA TYR A 164 -13.41 0.41 11.21
C TYR A 164 -14.65 0.21 10.35
N PHE A 165 -15.35 1.28 10.00
CA PHE A 165 -16.32 1.34 8.90
C PHE A 165 -16.45 2.75 8.37
N ILE A 166 -16.76 2.86 7.07
CA ILE A 166 -17.18 4.11 6.45
C ILE A 166 -18.70 4.16 6.46
N ALA A 167 -19.25 5.30 6.87
CA ALA A 167 -20.70 5.54 6.88
C ALA A 167 -21.03 6.78 6.04
N ARG A 168 -21.47 6.58 4.79
CA ARG A 168 -21.81 7.63 3.84
C ARG A 168 -23.31 7.76 3.68
N THR A 169 -23.84 8.98 3.77
CA THR A 169 -25.27 9.22 3.53
C THR A 169 -25.67 8.90 2.09
N PHE A 170 -26.84 8.30 1.94
CA PHE A 170 -27.55 8.16 0.66
C PHE A 170 -28.85 8.99 0.63
N THR A 171 -28.98 9.88 1.61
CA THR A 171 -30.10 10.84 1.76
C THR A 171 -29.56 12.28 1.76
N ASP A 172 -30.41 13.27 1.90
CA ASP A 172 -30.08 14.70 1.90
C ASP A 172 -29.44 15.21 3.22
N ASP A 173 -28.77 14.33 4.00
CA ASP A 173 -28.02 14.76 5.20
C ASP A 173 -26.81 15.61 4.77
N TYR A 174 -26.67 16.82 5.31
CA TYR A 174 -25.54 17.73 5.05
C TYR A 174 -24.18 17.13 5.40
N ARG A 175 -24.12 16.20 6.36
CA ARG A 175 -22.91 15.45 6.71
C ARG A 175 -22.75 14.25 5.78
N ARG A 176 -21.95 14.43 4.75
CA ARG A 176 -21.66 13.37 3.77
C ARG A 176 -21.16 12.08 4.42
N TYR A 177 -20.26 12.20 5.42
CA TYR A 177 -19.68 11.08 6.16
C TYR A 177 -19.89 11.23 7.67
N LYS A 178 -20.15 10.12 8.34
CA LYS A 178 -20.21 9.99 9.80
C LYS A 178 -19.57 8.67 10.20
N ASN A 179 -18.26 8.67 10.34
CA ASN A 179 -17.50 7.47 10.66
C ASN A 179 -17.42 7.24 12.18
N PRO A 180 -17.00 6.05 12.66
CA PRO A 180 -16.79 5.79 14.08
C PRO A 180 -15.70 6.73 14.64
N PRO A 181 -15.82 7.15 15.92
CA PRO A 181 -14.88 8.08 16.56
C PRO A 181 -13.64 7.32 17.09
N VAL A 182 -12.94 6.61 16.21
CA VAL A 182 -11.78 5.78 16.52
C VAL A 182 -10.63 6.14 15.59
N SER A 183 -9.43 5.63 15.86
CA SER A 183 -8.26 5.91 15.02
C SER A 183 -8.52 5.53 13.55
N ARG A 184 -8.00 6.34 12.64
CA ARG A 184 -7.98 6.06 11.20
C ARG A 184 -6.66 5.47 10.74
N ASP A 185 -5.70 5.32 11.65
CA ASP A 185 -4.42 4.70 11.35
C ASP A 185 -4.55 3.19 11.37
N ILE A 186 -5.17 2.68 10.34
CA ILE A 186 -5.39 1.26 10.06
C ILE A 186 -5.08 1.00 8.59
N VAL A 187 -4.88 -0.25 8.23
CA VAL A 187 -5.03 -0.70 6.85
C VAL A 187 -6.50 -1.07 6.65
N PHE A 188 -7.20 -0.30 5.81
CA PHE A 188 -8.63 -0.54 5.57
C PHE A 188 -8.83 -1.85 4.81
N ASN A 189 -9.61 -2.76 5.39
CA ASN A 189 -9.88 -4.10 4.84
C ASN A 189 -8.62 -4.94 4.63
N GLU A 190 -7.67 -4.86 5.56
CA GLU A 190 -6.40 -5.58 5.53
C GLU A 190 -6.56 -7.08 5.26
N LEU A 191 -7.64 -7.69 5.76
CA LEU A 191 -8.00 -9.09 5.52
C LEU A 191 -7.99 -9.49 4.03
N TYR A 192 -8.26 -8.55 3.14
CA TYR A 192 -8.36 -8.80 1.70
C TYR A 192 -7.19 -8.25 0.89
N ILE A 193 -6.18 -7.66 1.56
CA ILE A 193 -5.03 -7.05 0.88
C ILE A 193 -3.89 -8.06 0.78
N ASP A 194 -3.42 -8.24 -0.43
CA ASP A 194 -2.26 -9.07 -0.77
C ASP A 194 -1.03 -8.18 -0.95
N PHE A 195 -0.19 -8.08 0.08
CA PHE A 195 1.03 -7.28 0.06
C PHE A 195 2.17 -7.89 -0.77
N ASP A 196 2.02 -9.12 -1.27
CA ASP A 196 2.97 -9.70 -2.24
C ASP A 196 2.70 -9.22 -3.67
N LYS A 197 1.57 -8.56 -3.89
CA LYS A 197 1.15 -7.93 -5.16
C LYS A 197 1.14 -6.41 -5.05
N GLU A 198 1.08 -5.73 -6.20
CA GLU A 198 0.87 -4.29 -6.25
C GLU A 198 -0.39 -3.89 -5.48
N VAL A 199 -0.27 -2.89 -4.59
CA VAL A 199 -1.38 -2.32 -3.84
C VAL A 199 -1.82 -1.02 -4.49
N THR A 200 -3.11 -0.93 -4.82
CA THR A 200 -3.71 0.30 -5.35
C THR A 200 -4.12 1.20 -4.20
N ILE A 201 -3.59 2.42 -4.16
CA ILE A 201 -3.93 3.44 -3.17
C ILE A 201 -4.92 4.41 -3.78
N VAL A 202 -6.11 4.52 -3.19
CA VAL A 202 -7.21 5.39 -3.63
C VAL A 202 -7.62 6.40 -2.55
N GLU A 203 -8.42 7.40 -2.88
CA GLU A 203 -8.84 8.40 -1.89
C GLU A 203 -9.88 7.86 -0.91
N GLY A 204 -10.89 7.17 -1.38
CA GLY A 204 -12.04 6.76 -0.60
C GLY A 204 -12.37 5.28 -0.65
N ALA A 205 -13.17 4.82 0.32
CA ALA A 205 -13.58 3.42 0.38
C ALA A 205 -14.49 3.02 -0.79
N PHE A 206 -15.21 3.95 -1.39
CA PHE A 206 -16.03 3.68 -2.58
C PHE A 206 -15.18 3.44 -3.81
N ASP A 207 -14.04 4.13 -3.91
CA ASP A 207 -13.07 3.96 -4.99
C ASP A 207 -12.35 2.62 -4.82
N ALA A 208 -12.00 2.26 -3.57
CA ALA A 208 -11.39 0.97 -3.26
C ALA A 208 -12.27 -0.23 -3.64
N VAL A 209 -13.60 -0.07 -3.62
CA VAL A 209 -14.52 -1.13 -4.08
C VAL A 209 -14.35 -1.42 -5.58
N LYS A 210 -13.86 -0.45 -6.37
CA LYS A 210 -13.75 -0.53 -7.82
C LYS A 210 -12.39 -0.94 -8.33
N ALA A 211 -11.35 -0.69 -7.56
CA ALA A 211 -9.99 -1.07 -7.90
C ALA A 211 -9.62 -2.44 -7.30
N ASP A 212 -8.70 -3.15 -7.95
CA ASP A 212 -8.18 -4.40 -7.42
C ASP A 212 -7.10 -4.14 -6.37
N ASN A 213 -7.01 -5.03 -5.36
CA ASN A 213 -6.07 -4.97 -4.26
C ASN A 213 -5.92 -3.55 -3.66
N ALA A 214 -7.05 -2.88 -3.41
CA ALA A 214 -7.10 -1.44 -3.17
C ALA A 214 -7.31 -1.06 -1.70
N VAL A 215 -6.58 -0.04 -1.26
CA VAL A 215 -6.66 0.53 0.09
C VAL A 215 -6.95 2.03 0.00
N PRO A 216 -7.99 2.54 0.67
CA PRO A 216 -8.27 3.97 0.71
C PRO A 216 -7.40 4.69 1.74
N ILE A 217 -7.05 5.93 1.44
CA ILE A 217 -6.46 6.85 2.40
C ILE A 217 -7.58 7.37 3.31
N LEU A 218 -7.61 6.93 4.57
CA LEU A 218 -8.64 7.35 5.53
C LEU A 218 -8.41 8.77 6.11
N GLY A 219 -7.33 9.41 5.73
CA GLY A 219 -6.91 10.73 6.16
C GLY A 219 -6.60 11.67 5.02
N SER A 220 -5.91 12.76 5.32
CA SER A 220 -5.47 13.73 4.32
C SER A 220 -4.25 13.26 3.52
N THR A 221 -3.43 12.37 4.07
CA THR A 221 -2.21 11.86 3.45
C THR A 221 -1.72 10.58 4.13
N ILE A 222 -0.72 9.93 3.53
CA ILE A 222 0.07 8.85 4.13
C ILE A 222 1.32 9.46 4.77
N ARG A 223 1.68 8.99 5.96
CA ARG A 223 2.88 9.40 6.72
C ARG A 223 3.77 8.19 6.97
N GLU A 224 5.04 8.41 7.29
CA GLU A 224 5.97 7.34 7.70
C GLU A 224 5.45 6.55 8.91
N THR A 225 4.73 7.20 9.82
CA THR A 225 4.11 6.55 11.00
C THR A 225 2.85 5.75 10.69
N SER A 226 2.27 5.88 9.48
CA SER A 226 1.02 5.20 9.13
C SER A 226 1.21 3.69 9.03
N ARG A 227 0.29 2.90 9.57
CA ARG A 227 0.29 1.43 9.46
C ARG A 227 0.36 0.95 8.00
N LEU A 228 -0.42 1.56 7.10
CA LEU A 228 -0.36 1.24 5.67
C LEU A 228 1.04 1.44 5.08
N PHE A 229 1.69 2.57 5.40
CA PHE A 229 3.04 2.86 4.93
C PHE A 229 4.04 1.81 5.45
N LYS A 230 4.00 1.52 6.76
CA LYS A 230 4.88 0.51 7.39
C LYS A 230 4.71 -0.87 6.74
N LYS A 231 3.46 -1.33 6.52
CA LYS A 231 3.17 -2.61 5.84
C LYS A 231 3.73 -2.65 4.42
N ILE A 232 3.55 -1.58 3.62
CA ILE A 232 4.09 -1.47 2.26
C ILE A 232 5.62 -1.54 2.27
N VAL A 233 6.28 -0.76 3.13
CA VAL A 233 7.75 -0.74 3.23
C VAL A 233 8.30 -2.08 3.74
N GLN A 234 7.65 -2.68 4.74
CA GLN A 234 8.05 -3.96 5.33
C GLN A 234 8.03 -5.09 4.30
N ASN A 235 7.01 -5.12 3.45
CA ASN A 235 6.85 -6.14 2.41
C ASN A 235 7.52 -5.74 1.09
N ASN A 236 8.00 -4.51 0.96
CA ASN A 236 8.50 -3.93 -0.29
C ASN A 236 7.47 -4.06 -1.41
N THR A 237 6.23 -3.73 -1.10
CA THR A 237 5.08 -3.86 -1.98
C THR A 237 5.09 -2.75 -3.03
N PRO A 238 4.99 -3.05 -4.34
CA PRO A 238 4.78 -2.04 -5.36
C PRO A 238 3.45 -1.32 -5.15
N VAL A 239 3.38 -0.06 -5.53
CA VAL A 239 2.21 0.79 -5.32
C VAL A 239 1.71 1.37 -6.62
N LEU A 240 0.41 1.27 -6.87
CA LEU A 240 -0.32 2.04 -7.87
C LEU A 240 -1.06 3.18 -7.18
N LEU A 241 -0.74 4.43 -7.50
CA LEU A 241 -1.50 5.60 -7.02
C LEU A 241 -2.66 5.88 -7.97
N ALA A 242 -3.88 5.81 -7.44
CA ALA A 242 -5.12 6.12 -8.15
C ALA A 242 -5.92 7.16 -7.33
N LEU A 243 -5.30 8.31 -7.10
CA LEU A 243 -5.89 9.44 -6.37
C LEU A 243 -6.69 10.32 -7.34
N ASP A 244 -7.58 11.13 -6.81
CA ASP A 244 -8.40 12.04 -7.61
C ASP A 244 -7.52 13.01 -8.43
N PRO A 245 -7.94 13.43 -9.64
CA PRO A 245 -7.13 14.28 -10.52
C PRO A 245 -6.72 15.62 -9.91
N ASP A 246 -7.46 16.13 -8.95
CA ASP A 246 -7.18 17.38 -8.22
C ASP A 246 -6.21 17.18 -7.03
N ALA A 247 -5.89 15.94 -6.67
CA ALA A 247 -5.02 15.60 -5.55
C ALA A 247 -3.51 15.56 -5.89
N LYS A 248 -3.05 16.24 -6.96
CA LYS A 248 -1.66 16.20 -7.47
C LYS A 248 -0.61 16.46 -6.39
N TYR A 249 -0.81 17.50 -5.57
CA TYR A 249 0.12 17.80 -4.48
C TYR A 249 0.26 16.64 -3.48
N LYS A 250 -0.87 16.01 -3.13
CA LYS A 250 -0.92 14.82 -2.26
C LYS A 250 -0.18 13.64 -2.90
N ALA A 251 -0.47 13.37 -4.18
CA ALA A 251 0.19 12.30 -4.94
C ALA A 251 1.71 12.49 -4.96
N ASN A 252 2.19 13.71 -5.25
CA ASN A 252 3.62 14.01 -5.28
C ASN A 252 4.30 13.80 -3.92
N ASN A 253 3.66 14.17 -2.82
CA ASN A 253 4.20 13.92 -1.48
C ASN A 253 4.27 12.42 -1.16
N ILE A 254 3.26 11.66 -1.54
CA ILE A 254 3.22 10.20 -1.32
C ILE A 254 4.27 9.51 -2.20
N LYS A 255 4.44 9.91 -3.47
CA LYS A 255 5.50 9.40 -4.35
C LYS A 255 6.87 9.60 -3.74
N ARG A 256 7.21 10.82 -3.31
CA ARG A 256 8.50 11.10 -2.66
C ARG A 256 8.73 10.25 -1.42
N LEU A 257 7.67 10.08 -0.61
CA LEU A 257 7.74 9.27 0.59
C LEU A 257 8.08 7.82 0.25
N PHE A 258 7.43 7.22 -0.74
CA PHE A 258 7.69 5.85 -1.16
C PHE A 258 9.07 5.70 -1.83
N PHE A 259 9.48 6.64 -2.68
CA PHE A 259 10.80 6.62 -3.30
C PHE A 259 11.94 6.69 -2.28
N LYS A 260 11.79 7.50 -1.21
CA LYS A 260 12.75 7.55 -0.10
C LYS A 260 13.08 6.13 0.40
N TYR A 261 12.09 5.24 0.44
CA TYR A 261 12.22 3.87 0.94
C TYR A 261 12.41 2.82 -0.18
N GLY A 262 12.60 3.26 -1.42
CA GLY A 262 12.88 2.38 -2.55
C GLY A 262 11.67 1.58 -3.04
N ILE A 263 10.46 2.05 -2.76
CA ILE A 263 9.22 1.43 -3.22
C ILE A 263 8.96 1.84 -4.67
N GLU A 264 8.64 0.87 -5.51
CA GLU A 264 8.22 1.11 -6.89
C GLU A 264 6.82 1.74 -6.91
N VAL A 265 6.66 2.83 -7.67
CA VAL A 265 5.40 3.55 -7.76
C VAL A 265 4.98 3.70 -9.21
N ARG A 266 3.72 3.36 -9.48
CA ARG A 266 2.99 3.65 -10.71
C ARG A 266 1.88 4.65 -10.39
N GLU A 267 1.40 5.38 -11.38
CA GLU A 267 0.34 6.37 -11.18
C GLU A 267 -0.68 6.27 -12.29
N LEU A 268 -1.96 6.20 -11.90
CA LEU A 268 -3.08 6.17 -12.84
C LEU A 268 -3.11 7.48 -13.63
N GLN A 269 -3.22 7.38 -14.94
CA GLN A 269 -3.37 8.53 -15.81
C GLN A 269 -4.85 8.69 -16.16
N TYR A 270 -5.39 9.88 -15.94
CA TYR A 270 -6.78 10.19 -16.21
C TYR A 270 -6.91 10.92 -17.54
N ASP A 271 -7.79 10.45 -18.41
CA ASP A 271 -8.10 11.09 -19.70
C ASP A 271 -9.09 12.24 -19.56
N ASP A 272 -9.80 12.31 -18.42
CA ASP A 272 -10.83 13.31 -18.12
C ASP A 272 -10.82 13.66 -16.61
N GLU A 273 -11.78 14.49 -16.18
CA GLU A 273 -11.88 14.94 -14.79
C GLU A 273 -12.58 13.93 -13.85
N ARG A 274 -12.98 12.75 -14.34
CA ARG A 274 -13.65 11.73 -13.51
C ARG A 274 -12.63 11.08 -12.56
N ASP A 275 -13.06 10.85 -11.34
CA ASP A 275 -12.32 10.04 -10.37
C ASP A 275 -12.64 8.54 -10.52
N VAL A 276 -11.89 7.68 -9.80
CA VAL A 276 -12.14 6.23 -9.74
C VAL A 276 -13.58 5.94 -9.30
N GLY A 277 -14.14 6.77 -8.44
CA GLY A 277 -15.52 6.66 -7.95
C GLY A 277 -16.59 6.81 -9.03
N ASP A 278 -16.31 7.44 -10.14
CA ASP A 278 -17.24 7.68 -11.25
C ASP A 278 -17.08 6.68 -12.40
N MET A 279 -15.96 5.95 -12.44
CA MET A 279 -15.64 4.95 -13.47
C MET A 279 -16.32 3.60 -13.23
N SER A 280 -16.40 2.78 -14.26
CA SER A 280 -16.67 1.35 -14.12
C SER A 280 -15.39 0.60 -13.69
N LYS A 281 -15.56 -0.64 -13.23
CA LYS A 281 -14.39 -1.48 -12.87
C LYS A 281 -13.51 -1.79 -14.05
N GLU A 282 -14.12 -2.05 -15.18
CA GLU A 282 -13.43 -2.36 -16.44
C GLU A 282 -12.58 -1.17 -16.91
N GLU A 283 -13.09 0.07 -16.76
CA GLU A 283 -12.32 1.28 -17.02
C GLU A 283 -11.14 1.41 -16.06
N VAL A 284 -11.36 1.23 -14.76
CA VAL A 284 -10.29 1.30 -13.74
C VAL A 284 -9.23 0.22 -13.99
N GLU A 285 -9.64 -1.01 -14.29
CA GLU A 285 -8.73 -2.12 -14.59
C GLU A 285 -7.85 -1.81 -15.81
N LYS A 286 -8.48 -1.32 -16.90
CA LYS A 286 -7.76 -0.93 -18.12
C LYS A 286 -6.73 0.16 -17.83
N LEU A 287 -7.11 1.24 -17.18
CA LEU A 287 -6.20 2.33 -16.81
C LEU A 287 -5.08 1.86 -15.88
N SER A 288 -5.39 0.94 -14.95
CA SER A 288 -4.39 0.35 -14.06
C SER A 288 -3.34 -0.48 -14.82
N GLN A 289 -3.74 -1.21 -15.85
CA GLN A 289 -2.82 -1.97 -16.71
C GLN A 289 -1.93 -1.05 -17.53
N GLU A 290 -2.45 0.06 -18.02
CA GLU A 290 -1.76 1.05 -18.87
C GLU A 290 -0.93 2.06 -18.04
N ALA A 291 -1.10 2.12 -16.72
CA ALA A 291 -0.43 3.09 -15.84
C ALA A 291 1.10 2.97 -15.92
N PRO A 292 1.83 4.07 -16.20
CA PRO A 292 3.28 4.05 -16.29
C PRO A 292 3.94 3.92 -14.90
N ALA A 293 5.12 3.32 -14.87
CA ALA A 293 6.01 3.45 -13.72
C ALA A 293 6.57 4.88 -13.69
N ILE A 294 6.57 5.49 -12.53
CA ILE A 294 7.10 6.84 -12.32
C ILE A 294 8.55 6.72 -11.85
N SER A 295 9.46 7.47 -12.46
CA SER A 295 10.81 7.60 -11.97
C SER A 295 10.91 8.64 -10.85
N GLU A 296 11.94 8.53 -10.02
CA GLU A 296 12.22 9.53 -8.98
C GLU A 296 12.48 10.92 -9.60
N GLU A 297 13.13 10.96 -10.78
CA GLU A 297 13.40 12.17 -11.53
C GLU A 297 12.10 12.83 -12.04
N ASP A 298 11.19 12.03 -12.61
CA ASP A 298 9.88 12.53 -13.09
C ASP A 298 9.04 13.10 -11.94
N ALA A 299 9.08 12.45 -10.77
CA ALA A 299 8.37 12.92 -9.58
C ALA A 299 8.95 14.25 -9.06
N LEU A 300 10.25 14.44 -9.13
CA LEU A 300 10.91 15.70 -8.75
C LEU A 300 10.57 16.82 -9.74
N ILE A 301 10.62 16.53 -11.04
CA ILE A 301 10.29 17.49 -12.11
C ILE A 301 8.83 17.94 -11.95
N SER A 302 7.89 16.99 -11.83
CA SER A 302 6.47 17.30 -11.62
C SER A 302 6.23 18.20 -10.42
N ALA A 303 6.95 17.97 -9.31
CA ALA A 303 6.82 18.78 -8.10
C ALA A 303 7.34 20.22 -8.25
N ILE A 304 8.26 20.49 -9.19
CA ILE A 304 8.77 21.82 -9.49
C ILE A 304 7.76 22.60 -10.34
N PHE A 305 7.07 21.93 -11.26
CA PHE A 305 6.10 22.58 -12.15
C PHE A 305 4.71 22.77 -11.51
N ASP A 306 4.39 22.05 -10.42
CA ASP A 306 3.15 22.19 -9.65
C ASP A 306 3.24 23.24 -8.52
N LEU A 307 4.38 23.97 -8.40
CA LEU A 307 4.58 25.12 -7.53
C LEU A 307 4.26 26.43 -8.26
#